data_71a3889cb39ad9aa5891253af126e446
#
_entry.id   71a3889cb39ad9aa5891253af126e446
#
_cell.length_a   1.000
_cell.length_b   1.000
_cell.length_c   1.000
_cell.angle_alpha   90.00
_cell.angle_beta   90.00
_cell.angle_gamma   90.00
#
_symmetry.space_group_name_H-M   'P 1'
#
loop_
_entity.id
_entity.type
_entity.pdbx_description
1 polymer ?
#
loop_
_entity_poly.entity_id
_entity_poly.type
_entity_poly.pdbx_seq_one_letter_code
_entity_poly.pdbx_strand_id
1 'polypeptide(L)'
;MRRPQTEPKAAREAHDVTPESEVARLQQENRGLETRLAGLTEEVGRNDSLLRKTQERELELLRAGSLTQLFDRLITGLRTSYQLDEVALILHDPQHEIRHLLSGDGVTAGEPPGVCFVDALVAVAPQLASLERPWLGRYRKADHELLVPGVGAPPGSLALIPLRRNEPLDGVLVFSSSDPNVSGSTKCETTTLTITN
;
A
#
# COMPACT_ATOMS: atom_id res chain seq x y z
N MET A 1 45.93 -15.51 71.35
CA MET A 1 45.86 -15.67 69.92
C MET A 1 44.65 -14.93 69.42
N ARG A 2 44.81 -13.73 68.87
CA ARG A 2 43.76 -12.89 68.24
C ARG A 2 43.97 -12.92 66.75
N ARG A 3 42.95 -13.37 65.98
CA ARG A 3 42.94 -13.26 64.54
C ARG A 3 42.49 -11.85 64.16
N PRO A 4 43.11 -11.17 63.19
CA PRO A 4 42.61 -9.93 62.63
C PRO A 4 41.48 -10.22 61.65
N GLN A 5 40.37 -9.54 61.81
CA GLN A 5 39.28 -9.45 60.84
C GLN A 5 39.68 -8.52 59.73
N THR A 6 39.75 -9.03 58.54
CA THR A 6 39.92 -8.24 57.32
C THR A 6 38.55 -7.80 56.85
N GLU A 7 38.21 -6.56 57.00
CA GLU A 7 37.03 -5.94 56.36
C GLU A 7 37.26 -5.82 54.85
N PRO A 8 36.29 -6.19 54.01
CA PRO A 8 36.35 -5.93 52.60
C PRO A 8 36.04 -4.43 52.35
N LYS A 9 37.01 -3.70 51.91
CA LYS A 9 36.93 -2.33 51.41
C LYS A 9 36.11 -2.33 50.11
N ALA A 10 34.79 -2.24 50.24
CA ALA A 10 33.93 -1.98 49.14
C ALA A 10 34.26 -0.56 48.59
N ALA A 11 35.06 -0.52 47.54
CA ALA A 11 35.33 0.67 46.80
C ALA A 11 33.97 1.15 46.22
N ARG A 12 33.45 2.25 46.79
CA ARG A 12 32.45 3.09 46.15
C ARG A 12 33.17 3.76 44.99
N GLU A 13 33.01 3.20 43.82
CA GLU A 13 33.20 3.94 42.57
C GLU A 13 32.07 5.00 42.48
N ALA A 14 32.31 6.11 43.13
CA ALA A 14 31.59 7.35 42.85
C ALA A 14 31.99 7.73 41.43
N HIS A 15 31.10 7.48 40.48
CA HIS A 15 31.23 7.97 39.13
C HIS A 15 31.19 9.50 39.21
N ASP A 16 32.38 10.11 39.20
CA ASP A 16 32.56 11.57 39.25
C ASP A 16 32.09 12.13 37.89
N VAL A 17 30.75 12.31 37.79
CA VAL A 17 30.11 12.91 36.62
C VAL A 17 30.45 14.40 36.65
N THR A 18 31.46 14.78 35.90
CA THR A 18 31.80 16.20 35.77
C THR A 18 30.63 16.96 35.13
N PRO A 19 30.33 18.18 35.57
CA PRO A 19 29.26 19.02 35.00
C PRO A 19 29.35 19.14 33.47
N GLU A 20 30.55 19.11 32.94
CA GLU A 20 30.80 19.17 31.48
C GLU A 20 30.37 17.91 30.77
N SER A 21 30.55 16.72 31.36
CA SER A 21 30.10 15.44 30.80
C SER A 21 28.56 15.32 30.79
N GLU A 22 27.92 15.86 31.82
CA GLU A 22 26.46 15.90 31.91
C GLU A 22 25.85 16.86 30.87
N VAL A 23 26.45 18.05 30.68
CA VAL A 23 26.02 18.98 29.62
C VAL A 23 26.18 18.36 28.24
N ALA A 24 27.29 17.68 27.96
CA ALA A 24 27.52 16.99 26.70
C ALA A 24 26.47 15.88 26.46
N ARG A 25 26.16 15.09 27.51
CA ARG A 25 25.13 14.04 27.46
C ARG A 25 23.74 14.62 27.15
N LEU A 26 23.36 15.69 27.85
CA LEU A 26 22.06 16.35 27.64
C LEU A 26 21.96 16.99 26.26
N GLN A 27 23.04 17.57 25.76
CA GLN A 27 23.09 18.10 24.39
C GLN A 27 22.94 17.00 23.35
N GLN A 28 23.55 15.85 23.54
CA GLN A 28 23.41 14.71 22.64
C GLN A 28 22.00 14.15 22.68
N GLU A 29 21.41 14.03 23.87
CA GLU A 29 20.03 13.59 24.04
C GLU A 29 19.04 14.56 23.36
N ASN A 30 19.23 15.87 23.54
CA ASN A 30 18.43 16.91 22.92
C ASN A 30 18.48 16.81 21.38
N ARG A 31 19.68 16.72 20.79
CA ARG A 31 19.82 16.50 19.33
C ARG A 31 19.15 15.23 18.87
N GLY A 32 19.23 14.15 19.66
CA GLY A 32 18.54 12.90 19.37
C GLY A 32 17.02 13.04 19.37
N LEU A 33 16.47 13.79 20.33
CA LEU A 33 15.04 14.10 20.42
C LEU A 33 14.59 15.01 19.28
N GLU A 34 15.34 16.04 18.95
CA GLU A 34 15.06 16.93 17.82
C GLU A 34 15.03 16.16 16.49
N THR A 35 15.98 15.26 16.27
CA THR A 35 16.01 14.41 15.07
C THR A 35 14.79 13.49 15.00
N ARG A 36 14.39 12.88 16.12
CA ARG A 36 13.19 12.04 16.19
C ARG A 36 11.92 12.85 15.95
N LEU A 37 11.84 14.05 16.56
CA LEU A 37 10.70 14.93 16.37
C LEU A 37 10.56 15.36 14.91
N ALA A 38 11.66 15.74 14.26
CA ALA A 38 11.67 16.09 12.84
C ALA A 38 11.19 14.90 11.97
N GLY A 39 11.68 13.69 12.24
CA GLY A 39 11.25 12.47 11.54
C GLY A 39 9.77 12.18 11.70
N LEU A 40 9.26 12.28 12.93
CA LEU A 40 7.82 12.08 13.20
C LEU A 40 6.96 13.15 12.52
N THR A 41 7.39 14.41 12.54
CA THR A 41 6.67 15.50 11.89
C THR A 41 6.58 15.28 10.37
N GLU A 42 7.68 14.84 9.77
CA GLU A 42 7.70 14.50 8.33
C GLU A 42 6.78 13.32 8.01
N GLU A 43 6.78 12.29 8.84
CA GLU A 43 5.91 11.12 8.68
C GLU A 43 4.42 11.51 8.79
N VAL A 44 4.06 12.32 9.79
CA VAL A 44 2.70 12.86 9.94
C VAL A 44 2.30 13.67 8.72
N GLY A 45 3.18 14.54 8.20
CA GLY A 45 2.90 15.34 7.00
C GLY A 45 2.66 14.47 5.75
N ARG A 46 3.43 13.38 5.60
CA ARG A 46 3.22 12.39 4.52
C ARG A 46 1.88 11.68 4.65
N ASN A 47 1.54 11.24 5.85
CA ASN A 47 0.28 10.54 6.12
C ASN A 47 -0.93 11.45 5.88
N ASP A 48 -0.85 12.71 6.30
CA ASP A 48 -1.90 13.72 6.07
C ASP A 48 -2.12 13.97 4.57
N SER A 49 -1.04 14.08 3.81
CA SER A 49 -1.10 14.21 2.36
C SER A 49 -1.73 12.99 1.68
N LEU A 50 -1.39 11.79 2.13
CA LEU A 50 -1.96 10.56 1.63
C LEU A 50 -3.46 10.48 1.93
N LEU A 51 -3.86 10.79 3.16
CA LEU A 51 -5.26 10.81 3.58
C LEU A 51 -6.09 11.77 2.73
N ARG A 52 -5.61 12.99 2.49
CA ARG A 52 -6.29 13.96 1.62
C ARG A 52 -6.47 13.43 0.20
N LYS A 53 -5.43 12.86 -0.39
CA LYS A 53 -5.52 12.23 -1.72
C LYS A 53 -6.56 11.13 -1.77
N THR A 54 -6.63 10.29 -0.73
CA THR A 54 -7.62 9.22 -0.64
C THR A 54 -9.04 9.81 -0.57
N GLN A 55 -9.28 10.77 0.30
CA GLN A 55 -10.57 11.44 0.43
C GLN A 55 -11.02 12.14 -0.86
N GLU A 56 -10.10 12.82 -1.55
CA GLU A 56 -10.38 13.42 -2.85
C GLU A 56 -10.81 12.36 -3.88
N ARG A 57 -10.14 11.20 -3.89
CA ARG A 57 -10.51 10.08 -4.79
C ARG A 57 -11.87 9.51 -4.45
N GLU A 58 -12.16 9.28 -3.17
CA GLU A 58 -13.48 8.82 -2.72
C GLU A 58 -14.60 9.76 -3.17
N LEU A 59 -14.42 11.07 -2.99
CA LEU A 59 -15.39 12.06 -3.44
C LEU A 59 -15.57 12.07 -4.97
N GLU A 60 -14.50 11.91 -5.73
CA GLU A 60 -14.57 11.80 -7.19
C GLU A 60 -15.34 10.55 -7.65
N LEU A 61 -15.15 9.42 -6.95
CA LEU A 61 -15.88 8.19 -7.24
C LEU A 61 -17.38 8.34 -6.92
N LEU A 62 -17.73 8.96 -5.79
CA LEU A 62 -19.12 9.21 -5.40
C LEU A 62 -19.85 10.17 -6.35
N ARG A 63 -19.14 10.99 -7.12
CA ARG A 63 -19.71 11.87 -8.14
C ARG A 63 -19.96 11.19 -9.48
N ALA A 64 -19.64 9.90 -9.61
CA ALA A 64 -19.90 9.18 -10.84
C ALA A 64 -21.41 9.02 -11.06
N GLY A 65 -21.89 9.41 -12.22
CA GLY A 65 -23.31 9.30 -12.60
C GLY A 65 -23.66 7.99 -13.29
N SER A 66 -22.65 7.20 -13.68
CA SER A 66 -22.81 5.89 -14.30
C SER A 66 -21.67 4.95 -13.89
N LEU A 67 -21.87 3.66 -14.12
CA LEU A 67 -20.86 2.63 -13.83
C LEU A 67 -19.60 2.82 -14.70
N THR A 68 -19.78 3.19 -15.95
CA THR A 68 -18.67 3.53 -16.87
C THR A 68 -17.83 4.69 -16.34
N GLN A 69 -18.48 5.77 -15.88
CA GLN A 69 -17.78 6.89 -15.28
C GLN A 69 -17.08 6.50 -13.98
N LEU A 70 -17.67 5.61 -13.20
CA LEU A 70 -17.04 5.10 -11.97
C LEU A 70 -15.73 4.39 -12.27
N PHE A 71 -15.71 3.49 -13.26
CA PHE A 71 -14.50 2.78 -13.65
C PHE A 71 -13.43 3.71 -14.23
N ASP A 72 -13.82 4.61 -15.12
CA ASP A 72 -12.89 5.59 -15.69
C ASP A 72 -12.24 6.46 -14.60
N ARG A 73 -13.02 7.00 -13.69
CA ARG A 73 -12.53 7.82 -12.58
C ARG A 73 -11.65 7.01 -11.62
N LEU A 74 -11.98 5.75 -11.37
CA LEU A 74 -11.17 4.86 -10.53
C LEU A 74 -9.79 4.64 -11.16
N ILE A 75 -9.76 4.14 -12.39
CA ILE A 75 -8.51 3.81 -13.08
C ILE A 75 -7.64 5.05 -13.30
N THR A 76 -8.20 6.07 -13.95
CA THR A 76 -7.48 7.32 -14.28
C THR A 76 -7.08 8.07 -13.01
N GLY A 77 -7.96 8.11 -12.00
CA GLY A 77 -7.71 8.78 -10.74
C GLY A 77 -6.57 8.13 -9.95
N LEU A 78 -6.55 6.82 -9.84
CA LEU A 78 -5.47 6.09 -9.15
C LEU A 78 -4.15 6.26 -9.90
N ARG A 79 -4.15 6.07 -11.21
CA ARG A 79 -2.95 6.23 -12.04
C ARG A 79 -2.32 7.61 -11.86
N THR A 80 -3.12 8.67 -11.91
CA THR A 80 -2.65 10.05 -11.79
C THR A 80 -2.21 10.39 -10.37
N SER A 81 -3.00 10.03 -9.35
CA SER A 81 -2.73 10.42 -7.95
C SER A 81 -1.49 9.74 -7.37
N TYR A 82 -1.22 8.52 -7.79
CA TYR A 82 -0.10 7.72 -7.29
C TYR A 82 1.03 7.56 -8.30
N GLN A 83 0.95 8.24 -9.46
CA GLN A 83 1.97 8.20 -10.52
C GLN A 83 2.31 6.77 -10.96
N LEU A 84 1.28 5.94 -11.11
CA LEU A 84 1.41 4.56 -11.54
C LEU A 84 1.51 4.50 -13.07
N ASP A 85 2.31 3.57 -13.57
CA ASP A 85 2.45 3.38 -15.03
C ASP A 85 1.14 2.82 -15.60
N GLU A 86 0.56 1.82 -14.94
CA GLU A 86 -0.71 1.23 -15.34
C GLU A 86 -1.52 0.80 -14.11
N VAL A 87 -2.84 0.88 -14.26
CA VAL A 87 -3.82 0.40 -13.30
C VAL A 87 -4.83 -0.45 -14.04
N ALA A 88 -5.07 -1.67 -13.58
CA ALA A 88 -6.10 -2.56 -14.12
C ALA A 88 -7.03 -3.05 -13.00
N LEU A 89 -8.28 -3.24 -13.36
CA LEU A 89 -9.32 -3.78 -12.49
C LEU A 89 -9.84 -5.08 -13.10
N ILE A 90 -9.66 -6.19 -12.42
CA ILE A 90 -10.17 -7.50 -12.84
C ILE A 90 -11.34 -7.85 -11.93
N LEU A 91 -12.51 -8.01 -12.50
CA LEU A 91 -13.75 -8.29 -11.78
C LEU A 91 -14.27 -9.69 -12.08
N HIS A 92 -14.69 -10.39 -11.04
CA HIS A 92 -15.37 -11.68 -11.14
C HIS A 92 -16.84 -11.44 -11.46
N ASP A 93 -17.25 -11.76 -12.69
CA ASP A 93 -18.61 -11.53 -13.20
C ASP A 93 -19.13 -12.74 -13.98
N PRO A 94 -19.26 -13.93 -13.31
CA PRO A 94 -19.62 -15.18 -13.97
C PRO A 94 -21.05 -15.19 -14.51
N GLN A 95 -21.93 -14.34 -13.99
CA GLN A 95 -23.31 -14.20 -14.42
C GLN A 95 -23.52 -13.03 -15.39
N HIS A 96 -22.47 -12.31 -15.73
CA HIS A 96 -22.46 -11.15 -16.62
C HIS A 96 -23.36 -9.99 -16.16
N GLU A 97 -23.61 -9.89 -14.86
CA GLU A 97 -24.49 -8.86 -14.29
C GLU A 97 -23.91 -7.45 -14.48
N ILE A 98 -22.60 -7.28 -14.20
CA ILE A 98 -21.93 -5.98 -14.35
C ILE A 98 -21.84 -5.60 -15.83
N ARG A 99 -21.54 -6.56 -16.71
CA ARG A 99 -21.51 -6.36 -18.17
C ARG A 99 -22.89 -5.95 -18.70
N HIS A 100 -23.98 -6.53 -18.18
CA HIS A 100 -25.34 -6.14 -18.54
C HIS A 100 -25.68 -4.71 -18.11
N LEU A 101 -25.27 -4.31 -16.88
CA LEU A 101 -25.46 -2.94 -16.41
C LEU A 101 -24.72 -1.93 -17.28
N LEU A 102 -23.47 -2.22 -17.66
CA LEU A 102 -22.69 -1.38 -18.57
C LEU A 102 -23.35 -1.23 -19.95
N SER A 103 -23.94 -2.29 -20.47
CA SER A 103 -24.66 -2.24 -21.74
C SER A 103 -25.89 -1.31 -21.68
N GLY A 104 -26.56 -1.26 -20.52
CA GLY A 104 -27.66 -0.33 -20.25
C GLY A 104 -27.26 1.15 -20.22
N ASP A 105 -26.02 1.45 -19.85
CA ASP A 105 -25.45 2.81 -19.84
C ASP A 105 -25.11 3.35 -21.26
N GLY A 106 -25.45 2.61 -22.32
CA GLY A 106 -25.23 3.02 -23.72
C GLY A 106 -23.81 2.77 -24.23
N VAL A 107 -23.01 2.00 -23.50
CA VAL A 107 -21.68 1.56 -23.94
C VAL A 107 -21.86 0.44 -24.98
N THR A 108 -21.80 0.80 -26.24
CA THR A 108 -22.15 -0.07 -27.35
C THR A 108 -21.09 -1.09 -27.75
N ALA A 109 -19.90 -1.08 -27.20
CA ALA A 109 -18.93 -2.14 -27.51
C ALA A 109 -17.71 -2.08 -26.59
N GLY A 110 -17.52 -3.12 -25.77
CA GLY A 110 -16.25 -3.42 -25.15
C GLY A 110 -16.19 -3.11 -23.66
N GLU A 111 -15.22 -3.71 -23.04
CA GLU A 111 -14.89 -3.45 -21.63
C GLU A 111 -14.32 -2.03 -21.50
N PRO A 112 -14.64 -1.30 -20.42
CA PRO A 112 -14.03 0.00 -20.16
C PRO A 112 -12.49 -0.14 -20.09
N PRO A 113 -11.73 0.86 -20.56
CA PRO A 113 -10.27 0.78 -20.53
C PRO A 113 -9.74 0.47 -19.12
N GLY A 114 -8.85 -0.52 -19.03
CA GLY A 114 -8.28 -0.97 -17.76
C GLY A 114 -9.19 -1.83 -16.90
N VAL A 115 -10.40 -2.18 -17.37
CA VAL A 115 -11.32 -3.11 -16.68
C VAL A 115 -11.42 -4.39 -17.47
N CYS A 116 -11.32 -5.54 -16.81
CA CYS A 116 -11.46 -6.86 -17.39
C CYS A 116 -12.45 -7.67 -16.55
N PHE A 117 -13.41 -8.30 -17.21
CA PHE A 117 -14.40 -9.17 -16.57
C PHE A 117 -14.09 -10.62 -16.84
N VAL A 118 -14.06 -11.42 -15.79
CA VAL A 118 -13.70 -12.84 -15.87
C VAL A 118 -14.72 -13.70 -15.14
N ASP A 119 -14.93 -14.89 -15.69
CA ASP A 119 -15.85 -15.88 -15.10
C ASP A 119 -15.17 -16.67 -13.96
N ALA A 120 -13.82 -16.68 -13.93
CA ALA A 120 -13.02 -17.29 -12.87
C ALA A 120 -11.69 -16.57 -12.69
N LEU A 121 -11.45 -15.97 -11.53
CA LEU A 121 -10.20 -15.25 -11.23
C LEU A 121 -8.97 -16.16 -11.28
N VAL A 122 -9.11 -17.43 -10.87
CA VAL A 122 -8.03 -18.42 -10.91
C VAL A 122 -7.55 -18.74 -12.33
N ALA A 123 -8.37 -18.50 -13.33
CA ALA A 123 -7.97 -18.69 -14.73
C ALA A 123 -7.04 -17.56 -15.21
N VAL A 124 -7.10 -16.39 -14.59
CA VAL A 124 -6.21 -15.27 -14.89
C VAL A 124 -4.87 -15.45 -14.20
N ALA A 125 -4.88 -15.81 -12.91
CA ALA A 125 -3.67 -16.09 -12.15
C ALA A 125 -4.00 -17.02 -10.98
N PRO A 126 -3.39 -18.23 -10.89
CA PRO A 126 -3.69 -19.19 -9.84
C PRO A 126 -3.51 -18.67 -8.42
N GLN A 127 -2.57 -17.74 -8.21
CA GLN A 127 -2.32 -17.12 -6.90
C GLN A 127 -3.51 -16.29 -6.39
N LEU A 128 -4.44 -15.88 -7.24
CA LEU A 128 -5.62 -15.13 -6.83
C LEU A 128 -6.57 -15.96 -5.97
N ALA A 129 -6.52 -17.28 -6.06
CA ALA A 129 -7.32 -18.17 -5.21
C ALA A 129 -7.03 -18.01 -3.72
N SER A 130 -5.78 -17.70 -3.36
CA SER A 130 -5.30 -17.54 -1.99
C SER A 130 -4.96 -16.10 -1.62
N LEU A 131 -5.34 -15.13 -2.45
CA LEU A 131 -5.04 -13.72 -2.21
C LEU A 131 -5.98 -13.13 -1.16
N GLU A 132 -5.58 -13.18 0.11
CA GLU A 132 -6.34 -12.62 1.24
C GLU A 132 -5.95 -11.17 1.57
N ARG A 133 -4.72 -10.79 1.26
CA ARG A 133 -4.13 -9.49 1.61
C ARG A 133 -3.45 -8.88 0.38
N PRO A 134 -3.23 -7.57 0.35
CA PRO A 134 -2.44 -6.96 -0.70
C PRO A 134 -1.09 -7.65 -0.86
N TRP A 135 -0.75 -7.98 -2.09
CA TRP A 135 0.53 -8.58 -2.46
C TRP A 135 1.34 -7.60 -3.30
N LEU A 136 2.62 -7.50 -3.02
CA LEU A 136 3.57 -6.68 -3.77
C LEU A 136 4.77 -7.53 -4.16
N GLY A 137 5.17 -7.48 -5.42
CA GLY A 137 6.32 -8.25 -5.87
C GLY A 137 6.76 -7.91 -7.30
N ARG A 138 7.82 -8.60 -7.72
CA ARG A 138 8.32 -8.46 -9.09
C ARG A 138 7.38 -9.10 -10.10
N TYR A 139 7.25 -8.46 -11.25
CA TYR A 139 6.55 -9.05 -12.38
C TYR A 139 7.26 -10.32 -12.86
N ARG A 140 6.46 -11.35 -13.12
CA ARG A 140 6.91 -12.60 -13.78
C ARG A 140 5.93 -12.90 -14.91
N LYS A 141 6.42 -12.94 -16.12
CA LYS A 141 5.57 -13.16 -17.29
C LYS A 141 4.72 -14.43 -17.16
N ALA A 142 5.31 -15.52 -16.70
CA ALA A 142 4.62 -16.81 -16.55
C ALA A 142 3.40 -16.77 -15.62
N ASP A 143 3.41 -15.89 -14.61
CA ASP A 143 2.42 -15.85 -13.55
C ASP A 143 1.47 -14.65 -13.67
N HIS A 144 1.88 -13.59 -14.39
CA HIS A 144 1.22 -12.29 -14.31
C HIS A 144 0.81 -11.70 -15.67
N GLU A 145 1.07 -12.39 -16.79
CA GLU A 145 0.81 -11.86 -18.13
C GLU A 145 -0.65 -11.42 -18.33
N LEU A 146 -1.58 -12.20 -17.82
CA LEU A 146 -3.03 -11.91 -17.93
C LEU A 146 -3.51 -10.84 -16.94
N LEU A 147 -2.71 -10.48 -15.93
CA LEU A 147 -3.06 -9.43 -14.97
C LEU A 147 -2.83 -8.01 -15.49
N VAL A 148 -2.03 -7.87 -16.54
CA VAL A 148 -1.69 -6.57 -17.15
C VAL A 148 -1.90 -6.61 -18.66
N PRO A 149 -3.15 -6.75 -19.11
CA PRO A 149 -3.45 -6.81 -20.54
C PRO A 149 -3.13 -5.48 -21.22
N GLY A 150 -2.49 -5.53 -22.38
CA GLY A 150 -2.24 -4.36 -23.22
C GLY A 150 -1.04 -3.50 -22.87
N VAL A 151 -0.21 -3.90 -21.92
CA VAL A 151 1.03 -3.18 -21.59
C VAL A 151 2.09 -3.44 -22.66
N GLY A 152 2.57 -2.37 -23.30
CA GLY A 152 3.55 -2.48 -24.41
C GLY A 152 4.93 -2.98 -23.98
N ALA A 153 5.32 -2.78 -22.73
CA ALA A 153 6.57 -3.30 -22.14
C ALA A 153 6.26 -3.99 -20.81
N PRO A 154 6.93 -5.11 -20.49
CA PRO A 154 6.70 -5.79 -19.23
C PRO A 154 7.05 -4.89 -18.04
N PRO A 155 6.16 -4.77 -17.04
CA PRO A 155 6.45 -3.99 -15.84
C PRO A 155 7.59 -4.61 -15.02
N GLY A 156 8.24 -3.79 -14.19
CA GLY A 156 9.26 -4.25 -13.25
C GLY A 156 8.65 -4.89 -11.99
N SER A 157 7.55 -4.32 -11.52
CA SER A 157 6.84 -4.75 -10.30
C SER A 157 5.34 -4.63 -10.43
N LEU A 158 4.63 -5.40 -9.59
CA LEU A 158 3.17 -5.41 -9.47
C LEU A 158 2.74 -5.33 -8.01
N ALA A 159 1.60 -4.67 -7.79
CA ALA A 159 0.82 -4.81 -6.57
C ALA A 159 -0.58 -5.35 -6.91
N LEU A 160 -1.03 -6.33 -6.15
CA LEU A 160 -2.36 -6.94 -6.28
C LEU A 160 -3.15 -6.63 -5.02
N ILE A 161 -4.29 -5.97 -5.15
CA ILE A 161 -5.16 -5.59 -4.05
C ILE A 161 -6.47 -6.35 -4.20
N PRO A 162 -6.76 -7.30 -3.28
CA PRO A 162 -8.00 -8.06 -3.33
C PRO A 162 -9.20 -7.15 -3.03
N LEU A 163 -10.23 -7.24 -3.84
CA LEU A 163 -11.52 -6.63 -3.63
C LEU A 163 -12.49 -7.70 -3.13
N ARG A 164 -12.93 -7.55 -1.88
CA ARG A 164 -13.84 -8.48 -1.23
C ARG A 164 -14.95 -7.72 -0.55
N ARG A 165 -16.16 -8.11 -0.81
CA ARG A 165 -17.33 -7.71 -0.06
C ARG A 165 -17.69 -8.79 0.97
N ASN A 166 -17.60 -10.03 0.53
CA ASN A 166 -17.74 -11.25 1.33
C ASN A 166 -16.74 -12.28 0.77
N GLU A 167 -16.76 -13.52 1.24
CA GLU A 167 -16.13 -14.60 0.50
C GLU A 167 -17.11 -15.13 -0.56
N PRO A 168 -16.72 -15.34 -1.80
CA PRO A 168 -15.36 -15.34 -2.40
C PRO A 168 -14.84 -13.95 -2.80
N LEU A 169 -13.65 -13.92 -3.43
CA LEU A 169 -13.02 -12.72 -3.99
C LEU A 169 -13.86 -12.17 -5.16
N ASP A 170 -14.29 -10.90 -5.06
CA ASP A 170 -15.12 -10.23 -6.08
C ASP A 170 -14.28 -9.67 -7.23
N GLY A 171 -13.00 -9.39 -6.97
CA GLY A 171 -12.10 -8.83 -7.97
C GLY A 171 -10.72 -8.54 -7.43
N VAL A 172 -9.87 -8.02 -8.29
CA VAL A 172 -8.50 -7.61 -7.98
C VAL A 172 -8.18 -6.30 -8.66
N LEU A 173 -7.67 -5.35 -7.91
CA LEU A 173 -7.07 -4.14 -8.44
C LEU A 173 -5.57 -4.37 -8.61
N VAL A 174 -5.08 -4.14 -9.81
CA VAL A 174 -3.69 -4.40 -10.20
C VAL A 174 -3.01 -3.07 -10.47
N PHE A 175 -1.89 -2.84 -9.79
CA PHE A 175 -0.99 -1.72 -10.06
C PHE A 175 0.30 -2.23 -10.64
N SER A 176 0.80 -1.56 -11.66
CA SER A 176 2.10 -1.88 -12.23
C SER A 176 3.03 -0.67 -12.26
N SER A 177 4.33 -0.95 -12.11
CA SER A 177 5.39 0.02 -12.23
C SER A 177 6.56 -0.55 -13.02
N SER A 178 7.20 0.28 -13.82
CA SER A 178 8.43 -0.05 -14.53
C SER A 178 9.62 -0.23 -13.58
N ASP A 179 9.54 0.34 -12.36
CA ASP A 179 10.58 0.16 -11.35
C ASP A 179 10.48 -1.25 -10.71
N PRO A 180 11.52 -2.08 -10.83
CA PRO A 180 11.56 -3.39 -10.20
C PRO A 180 11.76 -3.34 -8.68
N ASN A 181 12.13 -2.18 -8.11
CA ASN A 181 12.48 -1.98 -6.71
C ASN A 181 11.45 -1.17 -5.92
N VAL A 182 10.17 -1.37 -6.15
CA VAL A 182 9.10 -0.74 -5.33
C VAL A 182 9.20 -1.07 -3.83
N SER A 183 10.07 -1.99 -3.45
CA SER A 183 10.34 -2.39 -2.07
C SER A 183 11.06 -1.35 -1.20
N GLY A 184 11.47 -0.20 -1.72
CA GLY A 184 12.40 0.69 -0.99
C GLY A 184 11.88 2.07 -0.65
N SER A 185 10.90 2.64 -1.31
CA SER A 185 10.59 4.06 -1.13
C SER A 185 9.12 4.44 -0.96
N THR A 186 8.21 3.53 -1.19
CA THR A 186 6.82 3.73 -0.79
C THR A 186 6.44 2.55 0.08
N LYS A 187 6.61 2.68 1.39
CA LYS A 187 5.87 1.85 2.33
C LYS A 187 4.40 2.04 1.97
N CYS A 188 3.86 1.13 1.18
CA CYS A 188 2.43 0.88 1.17
C CYS A 188 2.09 0.36 2.56
N GLU A 189 2.00 1.26 3.52
CA GLU A 189 1.32 0.98 4.77
C GLU A 189 -0.12 0.67 4.38
N THR A 190 -0.45 -0.55 4.62
CA THR A 190 -1.74 -1.21 4.43
C THR A 190 -2.84 -0.30 4.98
N THR A 191 -3.35 0.63 4.16
CA THR A 191 -4.62 1.28 4.45
C THR A 191 -5.68 0.27 4.08
N THR A 192 -6.10 -0.50 5.07
CA THR A 192 -7.30 -1.33 5.00
C THR A 192 -8.46 -0.37 4.75
N LEU A 193 -8.91 -0.27 3.50
CA LEU A 193 -10.19 0.35 3.17
C LEU A 193 -11.27 -0.55 3.75
N THR A 194 -11.55 -0.36 5.03
CA THR A 194 -12.75 -0.92 5.67
C THR A 194 -13.91 -0.04 5.22
N ILE A 195 -14.63 -0.48 4.20
CA ILE A 195 -15.93 0.08 3.88
C ILE A 195 -16.86 -0.35 5.02
N THR A 196 -17.02 0.53 5.99
CA THR A 196 -18.02 0.34 7.05
C THR A 196 -19.39 0.66 6.46
N ASN A 197 -20.28 -0.25 6.66
CA ASN A 197 -21.69 -0.21 6.25
C ASN A 197 -22.46 0.82 7.08
#